data_1fce7cee5cad8103405145616413917f
#
_entry.id   1fce7cee5cad8103405145616413917f
#
_cell.length_a   1.000
_cell.length_b   1.000
_cell.length_c   1.000
_cell.angle_alpha   90.00
_cell.angle_beta   90.00
_cell.angle_gamma   90.00
#
_symmetry.space_group_name_H-M   'P 1'
#
loop_
_entity.id
_entity.type
_entity.pdbx_description
1 polymer ?
#
loop_
_entity_poly.entity_id
_entity_poly.type
_entity_poly.pdbx_seq_one_letter_code
_entity_poly.pdbx_strand_id
1 'polypeptide(L)'
;MEGEFLIEGKSLLSLIIIVYNFNLTKMKNFIINTTLIIIAVIIYGCDKPAPTELINDVSDGEQLEYEILTNDLNEHYISRGTDTSGIMQDFKGLRNLISVSGIKITNENHTVEFCLAQGFFFDWTQPVYYSNERLLGYKTIIPGIMKFDNNLARIDTYEVRFRDRGEFQDTILGNKFILYRSKSGNGDPFWFEYGSPVSFEFQPFSGEPVTFDIPTLKEITGTVQLRGNSSDKNLEAVLEWNETEGKRVWLVLGVIRPGQMSSLPVYRFGVKDRNKLIIPKRFFNELQLQNFNKLVFTFMRSIEKMERHGEINLFVSSQNIHSIVIDIP
;
A
#
# COMPACT_ATOMS: atom_id res chain seq x y z
N MET A 1 24.86 59.04 68.92
CA MET A 1 25.00 59.22 67.48
C MET A 1 24.45 57.98 66.83
N GLU A 2 23.15 57.97 66.66
CA GLU A 2 22.43 56.95 65.90
C GLU A 2 21.66 57.72 64.82
N GLY A 3 22.06 57.55 63.64
CA GLY A 3 21.43 58.19 62.51
C GLY A 3 21.74 57.43 61.25
N GLU A 4 20.68 57.20 60.50
CA GLU A 4 20.71 56.87 59.07
C GLU A 4 21.11 55.45 58.58
N PHE A 5 20.15 54.59 58.46
CA PHE A 5 20.15 53.52 57.39
C PHE A 5 18.71 53.05 57.05
N LEU A 6 17.84 53.93 56.58
CA LEU A 6 16.44 53.62 56.26
C LEU A 6 16.01 54.11 54.87
N ILE A 7 16.93 54.35 53.90
CA ILE A 7 16.58 54.89 52.58
C ILE A 7 16.90 53.91 51.42
N GLU A 8 17.66 52.86 51.66
CA GLU A 8 18.01 51.93 50.52
C GLU A 8 17.00 50.80 50.22
N GLY A 9 16.10 50.49 51.15
CA GLY A 9 15.17 49.36 50.98
C GLY A 9 14.06 49.57 49.89
N LYS A 10 13.64 50.83 49.69
CA LYS A 10 12.57 51.11 48.69
C LYS A 10 13.06 51.10 47.25
N SER A 11 14.32 51.43 47.02
CA SER A 11 14.90 51.38 45.66
C SER A 11 15.13 49.94 45.17
N LEU A 12 15.55 49.03 46.07
CA LEU A 12 15.82 47.65 45.75
C LEU A 12 14.52 46.89 45.43
N LEU A 13 13.44 47.13 46.15
CA LEU A 13 12.14 46.49 45.97
C LEU A 13 11.50 46.89 44.62
N SER A 14 11.61 48.16 44.22
CA SER A 14 11.12 48.64 42.93
C SER A 14 11.91 48.06 41.76
N LEU A 15 13.22 47.89 41.92
CA LEU A 15 14.06 47.26 40.90
C LEU A 15 13.73 45.78 40.73
N ILE A 16 13.50 45.05 41.82
CA ILE A 16 13.11 43.64 41.81
C ILE A 16 11.75 43.47 41.15
N ILE A 17 10.79 44.34 41.44
CA ILE A 17 9.45 44.28 40.80
C ILE A 17 9.54 44.57 39.29
N ILE A 18 10.38 45.52 38.88
CA ILE A 18 10.59 45.83 37.45
C ILE A 18 11.26 44.66 36.72
N VAL A 19 12.31 44.04 37.30
CA VAL A 19 12.99 42.88 36.73
C VAL A 19 12.08 41.66 36.68
N TYR A 20 11.25 41.44 37.70
CA TYR A 20 10.29 40.34 37.75
C TYR A 20 9.20 40.51 36.68
N ASN A 21 8.63 41.69 36.50
CA ASN A 21 7.64 41.99 35.47
C ASN A 21 8.23 41.92 34.05
N PHE A 22 9.50 42.33 33.87
CA PHE A 22 10.18 42.22 32.57
C PHE A 22 10.44 40.77 32.18
N ASN A 23 10.81 39.93 33.15
CA ASN A 23 10.97 38.49 32.92
C ASN A 23 9.63 37.78 32.65
N LEU A 24 8.54 38.16 33.33
CA LEU A 24 7.21 37.62 33.10
C LEU A 24 6.69 37.98 31.70
N THR A 25 6.94 39.18 31.22
CA THR A 25 6.52 39.62 29.88
C THR A 25 7.32 38.89 28.79
N LYS A 26 8.63 38.71 28.96
CA LYS A 26 9.46 37.90 28.05
C LYS A 26 9.04 36.44 28.05
N MET A 27 8.73 35.88 29.21
CA MET A 27 8.27 34.49 29.33
C MET A 27 6.88 34.30 28.70
N LYS A 28 5.96 35.24 28.87
CA LYS A 28 4.66 35.24 28.16
C LYS A 28 4.81 35.28 26.63
N ASN A 29 5.66 36.18 26.13
CA ASN A 29 5.91 36.28 24.69
C ASN A 29 6.61 35.04 24.14
N PHE A 30 7.52 34.44 24.92
CA PHE A 30 8.15 33.16 24.55
C PHE A 30 7.13 32.02 24.48
N ILE A 31 6.24 31.90 25.49
CA ILE A 31 5.19 30.88 25.50
C ILE A 31 4.23 31.07 24.32
N ILE A 32 3.79 32.31 24.06
CA ILE A 32 2.88 32.62 22.94
C ILE A 32 3.53 32.27 21.60
N ASN A 33 4.79 32.64 21.37
CA ASN A 33 5.50 32.34 20.14
C ASN A 33 5.74 30.84 19.96
N THR A 34 6.09 30.12 21.04
CA THR A 34 6.28 28.67 21.01
C THR A 34 4.96 27.94 20.72
N THR A 35 3.85 28.38 21.32
CA THR A 35 2.52 27.82 21.06
C THR A 35 2.08 28.08 19.63
N LEU A 36 2.35 29.26 19.07
CA LEU A 36 2.06 29.60 17.67
C LEU A 36 2.88 28.75 16.69
N ILE A 37 4.14 28.46 16.99
CA ILE A 37 5.00 27.57 16.19
C ILE A 37 4.47 26.12 16.26
N ILE A 38 4.07 25.64 17.43
CA ILE A 38 3.50 24.30 17.59
C ILE A 38 2.19 24.16 16.82
N ILE A 39 1.31 25.16 16.88
CA ILE A 39 0.06 25.18 16.10
C ILE A 39 0.34 25.20 14.58
N ALA A 40 1.33 25.99 14.15
CA ALA A 40 1.74 26.00 12.74
C ALA A 40 2.29 24.64 12.28
N VAL A 41 3.11 23.96 13.12
CA VAL A 41 3.63 22.62 12.82
C VAL A 41 2.51 21.57 12.76
N ILE A 42 1.49 21.67 13.63
CA ILE A 42 0.33 20.76 13.60
C ILE A 42 -0.51 20.98 12.34
N ILE A 43 -0.65 22.22 11.87
CA ILE A 43 -1.42 22.54 10.65
C ILE A 43 -0.66 22.10 9.37
N TYR A 44 0.69 22.15 9.39
CA TYR A 44 1.52 21.70 8.26
C TYR A 44 1.91 20.21 8.32
N GLY A 45 1.72 19.55 9.48
CA GLY A 45 2.04 18.13 9.70
C GLY A 45 0.90 17.17 9.44
N CYS A 46 -0.22 17.59 8.85
CA CYS A 46 -1.18 16.64 8.30
C CYS A 46 -0.52 15.90 7.14
N ASP A 47 -0.30 14.60 7.30
CA ASP A 47 -0.09 13.67 6.17
C ASP A 47 -1.19 13.96 5.15
N LYS A 48 -0.84 14.74 4.13
CA LYS A 48 -1.73 14.90 2.98
C LYS A 48 -1.80 13.51 2.37
N PRO A 49 -3.00 12.93 2.18
CA PRO A 49 -3.13 11.77 1.31
C PRO A 49 -2.44 12.15 0.00
N ALA A 50 -1.72 11.19 -0.61
CA ALA A 50 -1.06 11.43 -1.89
C ALA A 50 -2.04 12.16 -2.82
N PRO A 51 -1.63 13.27 -3.43
CA PRO A 51 -2.58 14.07 -4.21
C PRO A 51 -3.13 13.21 -5.33
N THR A 52 -4.45 12.97 -5.29
CA THR A 52 -5.16 12.39 -6.41
C THR A 52 -5.34 13.51 -7.43
N GLU A 53 -4.50 13.56 -8.44
CA GLU A 53 -4.64 14.53 -9.51
C GLU A 53 -5.69 14.05 -10.52
N LEU A 54 -6.64 14.93 -10.82
CA LEU A 54 -7.64 14.71 -11.85
C LEU A 54 -7.13 15.29 -13.16
N ILE A 55 -7.03 14.47 -14.19
CA ILE A 55 -6.50 14.88 -15.49
C ILE A 55 -7.59 14.92 -16.53
N ASN A 56 -7.72 16.09 -17.20
CA ASN A 56 -8.70 16.31 -18.26
C ASN A 56 -8.23 15.89 -19.69
N ASP A 57 -7.06 15.24 -19.81
CA ASP A 57 -6.37 15.00 -21.09
C ASP A 57 -6.68 13.64 -21.74
N VAL A 58 -7.75 13.00 -21.39
CA VAL A 58 -8.26 11.84 -22.13
C VAL A 58 -9.21 12.35 -23.20
N SER A 59 -9.04 11.90 -24.43
CA SER A 59 -9.76 12.31 -25.64
C SER A 59 -11.29 12.28 -25.59
N ASP A 60 -11.88 11.84 -24.48
CA ASP A 60 -13.31 11.74 -24.23
C ASP A 60 -13.81 12.56 -23.04
N GLY A 61 -13.01 13.51 -22.51
CA GLY A 61 -13.43 14.39 -21.40
C GLY A 61 -13.59 13.70 -20.04
N GLU A 62 -13.15 12.48 -19.86
CA GLU A 62 -13.14 11.78 -18.56
C GLU A 62 -11.91 12.12 -17.76
N GLN A 63 -12.12 12.44 -16.49
CA GLN A 63 -11.04 12.66 -15.53
C GLN A 63 -10.39 11.30 -15.18
N LEU A 64 -9.10 11.15 -15.46
CA LEU A 64 -8.30 10.00 -15.05
C LEU A 64 -7.91 10.17 -13.58
N GLU A 65 -8.45 9.31 -12.72
CA GLU A 65 -8.03 9.24 -11.31
C GLU A 65 -6.75 8.40 -11.23
N TYR A 66 -5.67 8.99 -10.73
CA TYR A 66 -4.43 8.26 -10.51
C TYR A 66 -3.83 8.58 -9.14
N GLU A 67 -3.01 7.66 -8.66
CA GLU A 67 -2.26 7.76 -7.41
C GLU A 67 -0.79 7.45 -7.68
N ILE A 68 0.10 8.21 -7.08
CA ILE A 68 1.52 7.93 -7.08
C ILE A 68 1.81 7.00 -5.91
N LEU A 69 2.19 5.75 -6.21
CA LEU A 69 2.49 4.74 -5.20
C LEU A 69 3.90 4.88 -4.62
N THR A 70 4.81 5.42 -5.42
CA THR A 70 6.23 5.58 -5.04
C THR A 70 6.71 6.94 -5.51
N ASN A 71 6.84 7.90 -4.59
CA ASN A 71 7.34 9.24 -4.88
C ASN A 71 8.87 9.29 -5.06
N ASP A 72 9.60 8.36 -4.44
CA ASP A 72 11.04 8.24 -4.56
C ASP A 72 11.40 6.83 -5.00
N LEU A 73 11.83 6.70 -6.25
CA LEU A 73 12.30 5.43 -6.83
C LEU A 73 13.53 4.87 -6.09
N ASN A 74 14.14 5.62 -5.18
CA ASN A 74 15.28 5.25 -4.36
C ASN A 74 14.93 4.96 -2.91
N GLU A 75 13.77 5.40 -2.40
CA GLU A 75 13.40 5.27 -0.99
C GLU A 75 12.18 4.37 -0.78
N HIS A 76 12.27 3.48 0.21
CA HIS A 76 11.20 2.85 0.97
C HIS A 76 10.15 2.02 0.22
N TYR A 77 10.59 1.06 -0.58
CA TYR A 77 9.69 -0.02 -0.98
C TYR A 77 9.50 -1.01 0.18
N ILE A 78 8.27 -1.13 0.67
CA ILE A 78 7.88 -2.15 1.65
C ILE A 78 7.05 -3.20 0.92
N SER A 79 7.67 -4.36 0.61
CA SER A 79 6.90 -5.52 0.18
C SER A 79 6.30 -6.19 1.40
N ARG A 80 5.01 -6.01 1.62
CA ARG A 80 4.31 -6.60 2.76
C ARG A 80 3.97 -8.09 2.56
N GLY A 81 4.42 -8.70 1.46
CA GLY A 81 4.17 -10.12 1.17
C GLY A 81 2.70 -10.50 0.99
N THR A 82 1.79 -9.52 1.03
CA THR A 82 0.36 -9.67 0.83
C THR A 82 -0.06 -9.36 -0.60
N ASP A 83 0.77 -8.58 -1.30
CA ASP A 83 0.49 -8.10 -2.64
C ASP A 83 1.78 -7.87 -3.41
N THR A 84 1.96 -8.60 -4.49
CA THR A 84 3.10 -8.44 -5.41
C THR A 84 2.88 -7.31 -6.42
N SER A 85 1.66 -6.77 -6.49
CA SER A 85 1.25 -5.76 -7.49
C SER A 85 1.26 -4.33 -6.94
N GLY A 86 1.44 -4.13 -5.63
CA GLY A 86 1.37 -2.82 -4.99
C GLY A 86 -0.03 -2.21 -4.95
N ILE A 87 -1.07 -3.02 -5.16
CA ILE A 87 -2.44 -2.56 -5.37
C ILE A 87 -3.24 -2.47 -4.07
N MET A 88 -2.85 -3.25 -3.05
CA MET A 88 -3.59 -3.24 -1.79
C MET A 88 -3.37 -1.93 -1.04
N GLN A 89 -4.48 -1.27 -0.77
CA GLN A 89 -4.52 -0.06 0.05
C GLN A 89 -3.95 -0.34 1.45
N ASP A 90 -3.48 0.70 2.08
CA ASP A 90 -2.95 0.66 3.44
C ASP A 90 -3.93 -0.07 4.38
N PHE A 91 -3.50 -1.21 4.93
CA PHE A 91 -4.31 -1.99 5.90
C PHE A 91 -4.43 -1.30 7.27
N LYS A 92 -4.20 -0.01 7.36
CA LYS A 92 -4.39 0.75 8.60
C LYS A 92 -5.84 0.58 9.09
N GLY A 93 -6.00 -0.21 10.12
CA GLY A 93 -7.30 -0.48 10.75
C GLY A 93 -7.93 -1.83 10.45
N LEU A 94 -7.39 -2.67 9.58
CA LEU A 94 -7.88 -4.02 9.33
C LEU A 94 -7.29 -5.01 10.32
N ARG A 95 -8.14 -5.67 11.11
CA ARG A 95 -7.67 -6.65 12.12
C ARG A 95 -7.35 -8.01 11.54
N ASN A 96 -8.10 -8.45 10.52
CA ASN A 96 -7.92 -9.75 9.89
C ASN A 96 -8.14 -9.61 8.40
N LEU A 97 -7.28 -10.22 7.60
CA LEU A 97 -7.32 -10.17 6.15
C LEU A 97 -7.40 -11.57 5.57
N ILE A 98 -8.37 -11.81 4.71
CA ILE A 98 -8.47 -12.99 3.86
C ILE A 98 -8.37 -12.54 2.41
N SER A 99 -7.46 -13.14 1.66
CA SER A 99 -7.27 -12.81 0.25
C SER A 99 -7.21 -14.07 -0.60
N VAL A 100 -7.94 -14.07 -1.71
CA VAL A 100 -7.86 -15.09 -2.75
C VAL A 100 -7.57 -14.42 -4.10
N SER A 101 -6.63 -14.96 -4.87
CA SER A 101 -6.19 -14.32 -6.10
C SER A 101 -5.90 -15.35 -7.20
N GLY A 102 -6.41 -15.07 -8.40
CA GLY A 102 -5.96 -15.68 -9.64
C GLY A 102 -4.97 -14.71 -10.32
N ILE A 103 -3.76 -15.17 -10.60
CA ILE A 103 -2.66 -14.33 -11.07
C ILE A 103 -2.09 -14.89 -12.36
N LYS A 104 -1.99 -14.05 -13.37
CA LYS A 104 -1.39 -14.32 -14.66
C LYS A 104 -0.27 -13.33 -14.94
N ILE A 105 0.88 -13.81 -15.30
CA ILE A 105 2.02 -12.97 -15.68
C ILE A 105 2.46 -13.35 -17.08
N THR A 106 2.43 -12.39 -17.99
CA THR A 106 2.87 -12.56 -19.38
C THR A 106 4.15 -11.75 -19.59
N ASN A 107 5.20 -12.42 -20.06
CA ASN A 107 6.45 -11.80 -20.45
C ASN A 107 6.76 -12.28 -21.88
N GLU A 108 6.77 -11.36 -22.86
CA GLU A 108 6.96 -11.67 -24.28
C GLU A 108 6.06 -12.83 -24.75
N ASN A 109 6.66 -14.04 -24.89
CA ASN A 109 5.99 -15.23 -25.40
C ASN A 109 5.65 -16.25 -24.32
N HIS A 110 5.93 -15.94 -23.06
CA HIS A 110 5.73 -16.85 -21.95
C HIS A 110 4.69 -16.33 -20.96
N THR A 111 3.73 -17.18 -20.65
CA THR A 111 2.70 -16.86 -19.64
C THR A 111 2.77 -17.86 -18.50
N VAL A 112 2.87 -17.35 -17.28
CA VAL A 112 2.77 -18.12 -16.05
C VAL A 112 1.45 -17.78 -15.36
N GLU A 113 0.73 -18.83 -14.94
CA GLU A 113 -0.51 -18.68 -14.18
C GLU A 113 -0.35 -19.40 -12.84
N PHE A 114 -0.82 -18.75 -11.78
CA PHE A 114 -0.86 -19.33 -10.44
C PHE A 114 -1.99 -18.72 -9.62
N CYS A 115 -2.35 -19.40 -8.56
CA CYS A 115 -3.33 -18.91 -7.61
C CYS A 115 -2.74 -18.86 -6.22
N LEU A 116 -3.30 -17.97 -5.42
CA LEU A 116 -2.87 -17.70 -4.08
C LEU A 116 -4.09 -17.47 -3.18
N ALA A 117 -4.17 -18.18 -2.06
CA ALA A 117 -5.10 -17.88 -0.98
C ALA A 117 -4.31 -17.63 0.31
N GLN A 118 -4.61 -16.57 1.02
CA GLN A 118 -3.87 -16.14 2.20
C GLN A 118 -4.82 -15.67 3.30
N GLY A 119 -4.37 -15.85 4.57
CA GLY A 119 -5.04 -15.31 5.74
C GLY A 119 -4.05 -14.72 6.73
N PHE A 120 -4.36 -13.52 7.23
CA PHE A 120 -3.57 -12.80 8.21
C PHE A 120 -4.45 -12.39 9.38
N PHE A 121 -3.98 -12.67 10.59
CA PHE A 121 -4.59 -12.18 11.83
C PHE A 121 -3.56 -11.34 12.57
N PHE A 122 -3.78 -10.03 12.62
CA PHE A 122 -2.85 -9.08 13.19
C PHE A 122 -3.11 -8.89 14.69
N ASP A 123 -2.05 -8.98 15.49
CA ASP A 123 -2.06 -8.60 16.89
C ASP A 123 -1.72 -7.11 17.03
N TRP A 124 -2.72 -6.27 17.13
CA TRP A 124 -2.59 -4.82 17.24
C TRP A 124 -1.92 -4.35 18.53
N THR A 125 -1.75 -5.25 19.49
CA THR A 125 -1.02 -4.94 20.74
C THR A 125 0.50 -5.05 20.56
N GLN A 126 0.95 -5.62 19.41
CA GLN A 126 2.35 -5.86 19.11
C GLN A 126 2.79 -5.15 17.82
N PRO A 127 2.86 -3.81 17.80
CA PRO A 127 3.39 -3.07 16.67
C PRO A 127 4.89 -3.35 16.50
N VAL A 128 5.33 -3.41 15.24
CA VAL A 128 6.74 -3.56 14.87
C VAL A 128 7.19 -2.31 14.15
N TYR A 129 8.25 -1.71 14.65
CA TYR A 129 8.84 -0.50 14.10
C TYR A 129 10.19 -0.80 13.47
N TYR A 130 10.58 -0.03 12.48
CA TYR A 130 11.94 0.00 11.95
C TYR A 130 12.63 1.34 12.31
N SER A 131 13.87 1.54 11.90
CA SER A 131 14.62 2.76 12.22
C SER A 131 13.78 4.03 12.00
N ASN A 132 13.94 5.04 12.89
CA ASN A 132 13.16 6.29 12.92
C ASN A 132 11.70 6.15 13.40
N GLU A 133 11.39 5.16 14.23
CA GLU A 133 10.06 4.97 14.82
C GLU A 133 8.91 4.82 13.81
N ARG A 134 9.23 4.49 12.56
CA ARG A 134 8.21 4.25 11.53
C ARG A 134 7.60 2.86 11.72
N LEU A 135 6.27 2.79 11.71
CA LEU A 135 5.54 1.54 11.82
C LEU A 135 5.75 0.68 10.57
N LEU A 136 6.37 -0.47 10.74
CA LEU A 136 6.51 -1.49 9.70
C LEU A 136 5.23 -2.31 9.53
N GLY A 137 4.57 -2.62 10.65
CA GLY A 137 3.35 -3.43 10.70
C GLY A 137 3.08 -3.93 12.12
N TYR A 138 2.29 -4.98 12.20
CA TYR A 138 1.94 -5.64 13.46
C TYR A 138 2.34 -7.11 13.39
N LYS A 139 2.64 -7.70 14.55
CA LYS A 139 2.82 -9.15 14.63
C LYS A 139 1.56 -9.86 14.19
N THR A 140 1.72 -11.04 13.60
CA THR A 140 0.61 -11.92 13.24
C THR A 140 0.55 -13.14 14.14
N ILE A 141 -0.66 -13.64 14.35
CA ILE A 141 -0.96 -14.84 15.15
C ILE A 141 -1.67 -15.88 14.29
N ILE A 142 -1.68 -17.12 14.76
CA ILE A 142 -2.44 -18.23 14.18
C ILE A 142 -3.54 -18.62 15.17
N PRO A 143 -4.75 -18.03 15.04
CA PRO A 143 -5.80 -18.23 16.05
C PRO A 143 -6.69 -19.46 15.81
N GLY A 144 -6.39 -20.30 14.81
CA GLY A 144 -7.23 -21.44 14.43
C GLY A 144 -6.71 -22.21 13.24
N ILE A 145 -7.62 -22.85 12.52
CA ILE A 145 -7.39 -23.63 11.31
C ILE A 145 -8.20 -23.01 10.18
N MET A 146 -7.61 -22.90 8.99
CA MET A 146 -8.22 -22.24 7.83
C MET A 146 -8.26 -23.18 6.62
N LYS A 147 -9.36 -23.13 5.86
CA LYS A 147 -9.52 -23.88 4.62
C LYS A 147 -10.09 -22.99 3.52
N PHE A 148 -9.68 -23.27 2.28
CA PHE A 148 -10.25 -22.73 1.04
C PHE A 148 -10.63 -23.90 0.13
N ASP A 149 -11.88 -23.98 -0.32
CA ASP A 149 -12.43 -25.11 -1.09
C ASP A 149 -12.09 -26.47 -0.46
N ASN A 150 -12.31 -26.60 0.86
CA ASN A 150 -11.96 -27.76 1.67
C ASN A 150 -10.44 -28.09 1.75
N ASN A 151 -9.57 -27.29 1.13
CA ASN A 151 -8.13 -27.48 1.20
C ASN A 151 -7.58 -26.77 2.44
N LEU A 152 -6.86 -27.50 3.28
CA LEU A 152 -6.25 -26.98 4.49
C LEU A 152 -5.11 -26.02 4.13
N ALA A 153 -5.20 -24.77 4.58
CA ALA A 153 -4.13 -23.81 4.42
C ALA A 153 -2.94 -24.19 5.34
N ARG A 154 -1.74 -24.22 4.77
CA ARG A 154 -0.52 -24.39 5.55
C ARG A 154 -0.15 -23.08 6.24
N ILE A 155 0.63 -23.20 7.29
CA ILE A 155 1.21 -22.07 8.01
C ILE A 155 2.58 -21.79 7.41
N ASP A 156 2.84 -20.53 7.08
CA ASP A 156 4.11 -20.07 6.54
C ASP A 156 4.56 -18.79 7.25
N THR A 157 5.84 -18.49 7.18
CA THR A 157 6.40 -17.28 7.76
C THR A 157 5.86 -16.04 7.04
N TYR A 158 5.44 -15.04 7.81
CA TYR A 158 5.13 -13.72 7.30
C TYR A 158 6.35 -12.82 7.46
N GLU A 159 7.04 -12.64 6.35
CA GLU A 159 8.23 -11.81 6.24
C GLU A 159 7.91 -10.54 5.44
N VAL A 160 8.44 -9.42 5.89
CA VAL A 160 8.33 -8.13 5.21
C VAL A 160 9.72 -7.67 4.83
N ARG A 161 9.91 -7.40 3.55
CA ARG A 161 11.12 -6.77 3.02
C ARG A 161 10.92 -5.27 2.94
N PHE A 162 11.86 -4.52 3.49
CA PHE A 162 11.84 -3.07 3.44
C PHE A 162 13.26 -2.53 3.18
N ARG A 163 13.35 -1.28 2.76
CA ARG A 163 14.61 -0.60 2.57
C ARG A 163 14.84 0.39 3.71
N ASP A 164 15.98 0.27 4.39
CA ASP A 164 16.42 1.20 5.41
C ASP A 164 17.84 1.69 5.09
N ARG A 165 18.04 3.01 5.07
CA ARG A 165 19.32 3.66 4.78
C ARG A 165 20.01 3.17 3.51
N GLY A 166 19.22 2.82 2.49
CA GLY A 166 19.73 2.34 1.21
C GLY A 166 19.92 0.82 1.12
N GLU A 167 19.83 0.07 2.21
CA GLU A 167 19.96 -1.38 2.26
C GLU A 167 18.61 -2.09 2.40
N PHE A 168 18.46 -3.25 1.74
CA PHE A 168 17.31 -4.11 1.95
C PHE A 168 17.46 -4.92 3.22
N GLN A 169 16.41 -4.94 4.01
CA GLN A 169 16.31 -5.74 5.23
C GLN A 169 15.01 -6.55 5.19
N ASP A 170 15.09 -7.76 5.76
CA ASP A 170 13.93 -8.63 5.90
C ASP A 170 13.60 -8.76 7.39
N THR A 171 12.31 -8.67 7.74
CA THR A 171 11.83 -8.80 9.11
C THR A 171 10.64 -9.72 9.18
N ILE A 172 10.70 -10.70 10.10
CA ILE A 172 9.61 -11.63 10.34
C ILE A 172 8.60 -10.98 11.29
N LEU A 173 7.36 -10.82 10.80
CA LEU A 173 6.24 -10.31 11.59
C LEU A 173 5.40 -11.41 12.25
N GLY A 174 5.67 -12.67 11.95
CA GLY A 174 4.96 -13.81 12.51
C GLY A 174 4.66 -14.87 11.46
N ASN A 175 3.43 -15.41 11.48
CA ASN A 175 3.00 -16.45 10.55
C ASN A 175 1.71 -16.04 9.84
N LYS A 176 1.48 -16.64 8.66
CA LYS A 176 0.26 -16.48 7.85
C LYS A 176 -0.26 -17.85 7.41
N PHE A 177 -1.54 -17.91 7.09
CA PHE A 177 -2.10 -19.02 6.34
C PHE A 177 -1.85 -18.83 4.85
N ILE A 178 -1.52 -19.90 4.11
CA ILE A 178 -1.28 -19.81 2.68
C ILE A 178 -1.63 -21.12 1.96
N LEU A 179 -2.23 -20.97 0.78
CA LEU A 179 -2.24 -21.97 -0.28
C LEU A 179 -1.71 -21.33 -1.54
N TYR A 180 -0.84 -22.04 -2.24
CA TYR A 180 -0.26 -21.61 -3.51
C TYR A 180 -0.25 -22.74 -4.50
N ARG A 181 -0.66 -22.50 -5.74
CA ARG A 181 -0.56 -23.46 -6.82
C ARG A 181 -0.24 -22.77 -8.14
N SER A 182 0.72 -23.35 -8.88
CA SER A 182 1.00 -22.98 -10.26
C SER A 182 0.17 -23.86 -11.21
N LYS A 183 -0.21 -23.32 -12.36
CA LYS A 183 -0.89 -24.07 -13.44
C LYS A 183 -0.05 -25.23 -13.97
N SER A 184 1.28 -25.18 -13.82
CA SER A 184 2.18 -26.29 -14.12
C SER A 184 2.02 -27.51 -13.21
N GLY A 185 1.13 -27.43 -12.21
CA GLY A 185 0.79 -28.53 -11.29
C GLY A 185 1.60 -28.54 -9.99
N ASN A 186 2.53 -27.59 -9.81
CA ASN A 186 3.30 -27.46 -8.57
C ASN A 186 2.52 -26.68 -7.51
N GLY A 187 2.53 -27.15 -6.27
CA GLY A 187 1.92 -26.48 -5.11
C GLY A 187 0.80 -27.25 -4.45
N ASP A 188 -0.03 -26.52 -3.72
CA ASP A 188 -1.16 -27.04 -2.93
C ASP A 188 -2.34 -27.47 -3.86
N PRO A 189 -3.29 -28.31 -3.39
CA PRO A 189 -4.40 -28.78 -4.23
C PRO A 189 -5.44 -27.70 -4.57
N PHE A 190 -5.36 -26.50 -3.98
CA PHE A 190 -6.26 -25.38 -4.22
C PHE A 190 -6.09 -24.82 -5.64
N TRP A 191 -7.20 -24.50 -6.34
CA TRP A 191 -7.21 -23.78 -7.59
C TRP A 191 -8.24 -22.66 -7.59
N PHE A 192 -7.86 -21.49 -8.02
CA PHE A 192 -8.75 -20.34 -8.16
C PHE A 192 -9.50 -20.41 -9.47
N GLU A 193 -10.80 -20.64 -9.42
CA GLU A 193 -11.66 -20.71 -10.58
C GLU A 193 -12.36 -19.37 -10.81
N TYR A 194 -12.05 -18.72 -11.93
CA TYR A 194 -12.59 -17.41 -12.27
C TYR A 194 -14.11 -17.45 -12.46
N GLY A 195 -14.83 -16.60 -11.76
CA GLY A 195 -16.29 -16.49 -11.80
C GLY A 195 -17.03 -17.51 -10.95
N SER A 196 -16.32 -18.41 -10.27
CA SER A 196 -16.87 -19.37 -9.31
C SER A 196 -16.51 -18.96 -7.89
N PRO A 197 -17.44 -19.02 -6.91
CA PRO A 197 -17.11 -18.67 -5.54
C PRO A 197 -16.11 -19.67 -4.95
N VAL A 198 -15.23 -19.19 -4.07
CA VAL A 198 -14.31 -20.00 -3.26
C VAL A 198 -14.94 -20.19 -1.88
N SER A 199 -15.16 -21.44 -1.48
CA SER A 199 -15.68 -21.69 -0.13
C SER A 199 -14.59 -21.45 0.91
N PHE A 200 -14.92 -20.72 1.97
CA PHE A 200 -14.02 -20.38 3.07
C PHE A 200 -14.53 -20.96 4.37
N GLU A 201 -13.63 -21.60 5.12
CA GLU A 201 -13.88 -22.11 6.46
C GLU A 201 -12.74 -21.68 7.39
N PHE A 202 -13.08 -21.07 8.50
CA PHE A 202 -12.15 -20.80 9.59
C PHE A 202 -12.67 -21.37 10.90
N GLN A 203 -11.90 -22.29 11.47
CA GLN A 203 -12.18 -22.88 12.78
C GLN A 203 -11.24 -22.25 13.81
N PRO A 204 -11.70 -21.29 14.63
CA PRO A 204 -10.89 -20.73 15.70
C PRO A 204 -10.60 -21.80 16.76
N PHE A 205 -9.49 -21.67 17.49
CA PHE A 205 -9.21 -22.56 18.64
C PHE A 205 -10.20 -22.36 19.77
N SER A 206 -10.90 -21.23 19.80
CA SER A 206 -11.98 -20.95 20.76
C SER A 206 -13.06 -20.14 20.06
N GLY A 207 -14.30 -20.60 20.12
CA GLY A 207 -15.45 -19.96 19.46
C GLY A 207 -16.07 -20.81 18.36
N GLU A 208 -17.08 -20.26 17.71
CA GLU A 208 -17.82 -20.91 16.64
C GLU A 208 -17.08 -20.87 15.30
N PRO A 209 -17.24 -21.91 14.46
CA PRO A 209 -16.70 -21.89 13.10
C PRO A 209 -17.30 -20.74 12.26
N VAL A 210 -16.48 -20.19 11.37
CA VAL A 210 -16.88 -19.17 10.40
C VAL A 210 -16.83 -19.78 9.01
N THR A 211 -17.94 -19.78 8.30
CA THR A 211 -18.04 -20.31 6.94
C THR A 211 -18.80 -19.34 6.03
N PHE A 212 -18.29 -19.09 4.85
CA PHE A 212 -18.96 -18.30 3.80
C PHE A 212 -18.30 -18.52 2.44
N ASP A 213 -18.98 -18.08 1.39
CA ASP A 213 -18.42 -18.07 0.05
C ASP A 213 -17.77 -16.73 -0.28
N ILE A 214 -16.55 -16.78 -0.81
CA ILE A 214 -15.82 -15.64 -1.34
C ILE A 214 -16.15 -15.52 -2.84
N PRO A 215 -16.90 -14.49 -3.28
CA PRO A 215 -17.22 -14.32 -4.68
C PRO A 215 -15.95 -14.00 -5.48
N THR A 216 -15.81 -14.58 -6.68
CA THR A 216 -14.75 -14.24 -7.60
C THR A 216 -15.31 -13.57 -8.86
N LEU A 217 -14.46 -12.82 -9.56
CA LEU A 217 -14.80 -12.20 -10.84
C LEU A 217 -14.34 -13.06 -12.00
N LYS A 218 -14.90 -12.84 -13.19
CA LYS A 218 -14.38 -13.40 -14.43
C LYS A 218 -12.94 -12.96 -14.68
N GLU A 219 -12.16 -13.81 -15.36
CA GLU A 219 -10.76 -13.52 -15.67
C GLU A 219 -10.58 -12.15 -16.34
N ILE A 220 -9.59 -11.39 -15.90
CA ILE A 220 -9.12 -10.21 -16.62
C ILE A 220 -7.97 -10.59 -17.52
N THR A 221 -8.07 -10.22 -18.80
CA THR A 221 -6.99 -10.37 -19.78
C THR A 221 -6.73 -9.02 -20.43
N GLY A 222 -5.49 -8.54 -20.31
CA GLY A 222 -5.07 -7.27 -20.90
C GLY A 222 -4.10 -7.47 -22.06
N THR A 223 -3.96 -6.43 -22.86
CA THR A 223 -2.90 -6.24 -23.86
C THR A 223 -2.29 -4.86 -23.73
N VAL A 224 -1.04 -4.73 -24.12
CA VAL A 224 -0.29 -3.46 -24.06
C VAL A 224 0.38 -3.22 -25.40
N GLN A 225 0.18 -2.04 -25.96
CA GLN A 225 0.90 -1.55 -27.13
C GLN A 225 1.67 -0.30 -26.76
N LEU A 226 3.00 -0.35 -26.81
CA LEU A 226 3.86 0.83 -26.67
C LEU A 226 3.95 1.57 -28.01
N ARG A 227 3.92 2.92 -27.96
CA ARG A 227 4.09 3.80 -29.10
C ARG A 227 5.18 4.81 -28.77
N GLY A 228 6.04 5.10 -29.75
CA GLY A 228 7.21 5.95 -29.54
C GLY A 228 8.34 5.19 -28.84
N ASN A 229 9.30 5.93 -28.31
CA ASN A 229 10.45 5.39 -27.59
C ASN A 229 10.83 6.27 -26.38
N SER A 230 11.62 5.72 -25.49
CA SER A 230 12.04 6.40 -24.26
C SER A 230 13.09 7.49 -24.54
N SER A 231 13.96 7.32 -25.56
CA SER A 231 15.02 8.27 -25.90
C SER A 231 14.47 9.60 -26.44
N ASP A 232 13.39 9.58 -27.20
CA ASP A 232 12.73 10.76 -27.76
C ASP A 232 11.70 11.38 -26.79
N LYS A 233 11.53 10.81 -25.60
CA LYS A 233 10.55 11.25 -24.58
C LYS A 233 9.11 11.33 -25.11
N ASN A 234 8.78 10.46 -26.07
CA ASN A 234 7.47 10.40 -26.69
C ASN A 234 6.75 9.07 -26.44
N LEU A 235 7.27 8.25 -25.49
CA LEU A 235 6.69 6.97 -25.15
C LEU A 235 5.28 7.12 -24.60
N GLU A 236 4.35 6.36 -25.13
CA GLU A 236 2.95 6.27 -24.76
C GLU A 236 2.55 4.78 -24.69
N ALA A 237 1.61 4.41 -23.83
CA ALA A 237 1.08 3.06 -23.78
C ALA A 237 -0.43 3.05 -24.04
N VAL A 238 -0.88 2.18 -24.95
CA VAL A 238 -2.28 1.86 -25.15
C VAL A 238 -2.55 0.53 -24.47
N LEU A 239 -3.42 0.55 -23.47
CA LEU A 239 -3.85 -0.60 -22.68
C LEU A 239 -5.26 -0.99 -23.12
N GLU A 240 -5.48 -2.26 -23.41
CA GLU A 240 -6.81 -2.80 -23.72
C GLU A 240 -7.05 -4.05 -22.88
N TRP A 241 -8.29 -4.30 -22.45
CA TRP A 241 -8.66 -5.48 -21.68
C TRP A 241 -10.07 -5.94 -22.00
N ASN A 242 -10.39 -7.18 -21.63
CA ASN A 242 -11.73 -7.72 -21.80
C ASN A 242 -12.72 -6.99 -20.87
N GLU A 243 -13.82 -6.52 -21.43
CA GLU A 243 -14.90 -5.86 -20.68
C GLU A 243 -15.71 -6.87 -19.87
N THR A 244 -16.03 -6.53 -18.63
CA THR A 244 -16.95 -7.28 -17.77
C THR A 244 -17.75 -6.36 -16.84
N GLU A 245 -19.06 -6.34 -16.98
CA GLU A 245 -20.03 -5.86 -16.00
C GLU A 245 -19.90 -4.38 -15.55
N GLY A 246 -19.16 -3.53 -16.24
CA GLY A 246 -19.09 -2.09 -15.97
C GLY A 246 -18.52 -1.71 -14.61
N LYS A 247 -17.76 -2.58 -13.96
CA LYS A 247 -17.07 -2.32 -12.70
C LYS A 247 -15.79 -1.52 -12.93
N ARG A 248 -15.13 -1.19 -11.85
CA ARG A 248 -13.83 -0.49 -11.87
C ARG A 248 -12.70 -1.48 -12.13
N VAL A 249 -11.74 -1.08 -12.96
CA VAL A 249 -10.46 -1.75 -13.15
C VAL A 249 -9.37 -0.88 -12.54
N TRP A 250 -8.47 -1.50 -11.81
CA TRP A 250 -7.24 -0.90 -11.37
C TRP A 250 -6.12 -1.28 -12.34
N LEU A 251 -5.38 -0.29 -12.79
CA LEU A 251 -4.21 -0.46 -13.65
C LEU A 251 -3.00 0.06 -12.89
N VAL A 252 -1.95 -0.77 -12.78
CA VAL A 252 -0.70 -0.34 -12.14
C VAL A 252 0.40 -0.34 -13.18
N LEU A 253 1.09 0.80 -13.31
CA LEU A 253 2.34 0.93 -14.02
C LEU A 253 3.49 0.77 -13.03
N GLY A 254 4.32 -0.23 -13.26
CA GLY A 254 5.53 -0.50 -12.50
C GLY A 254 6.75 -0.59 -13.41
N VAL A 255 7.92 -0.67 -12.79
CA VAL A 255 9.22 -0.79 -13.46
C VAL A 255 10.06 -1.89 -12.84
N ILE A 256 10.97 -2.49 -13.59
CA ILE A 256 11.96 -3.46 -13.11
C ILE A 256 13.36 -2.92 -13.39
N ARG A 257 14.22 -2.92 -12.37
CA ARG A 257 15.63 -2.54 -12.49
C ARG A 257 16.47 -3.67 -13.09
N PRO A 258 17.56 -3.34 -13.78
CA PRO A 258 18.52 -4.33 -14.23
C PRO A 258 18.96 -5.25 -13.09
N GLY A 259 18.93 -6.58 -13.34
CA GLY A 259 19.33 -7.59 -12.35
C GLY A 259 18.31 -7.87 -11.24
N GLN A 260 17.15 -7.21 -11.25
CA GLN A 260 16.05 -7.50 -10.31
C GLN A 260 14.93 -8.29 -10.99
N MET A 261 14.24 -9.13 -10.20
CA MET A 261 13.06 -9.88 -10.67
C MET A 261 11.75 -9.25 -10.17
N SER A 262 11.80 -8.44 -9.13
CA SER A 262 10.63 -7.78 -8.56
C SER A 262 10.33 -6.45 -9.25
N SER A 263 9.06 -6.20 -9.56
CA SER A 263 8.61 -4.90 -10.05
C SER A 263 8.46 -3.90 -8.90
N LEU A 264 8.77 -2.65 -9.20
CA LEU A 264 8.46 -1.50 -8.35
C LEU A 264 7.22 -0.82 -8.92
N PRO A 265 6.06 -0.87 -8.24
CA PRO A 265 4.86 -0.17 -8.68
C PRO A 265 5.04 1.34 -8.49
N VAL A 266 4.67 2.12 -9.50
CA VAL A 266 4.87 3.60 -9.50
C VAL A 266 3.56 4.35 -9.56
N TYR A 267 2.71 4.02 -10.51
CA TYR A 267 1.42 4.67 -10.68
C TYR A 267 0.29 3.66 -10.61
N ARG A 268 -0.80 4.04 -9.95
CA ARG A 268 -2.06 3.31 -9.95
C ARG A 268 -3.16 4.17 -10.56
N PHE A 269 -3.85 3.64 -11.56
CA PHE A 269 -4.97 4.28 -12.24
C PHE A 269 -6.26 3.56 -11.91
N GLY A 270 -7.27 4.29 -11.44
CA GLY A 270 -8.62 3.78 -11.23
C GLY A 270 -9.51 4.19 -12.39
N VAL A 271 -9.91 3.23 -13.23
CA VAL A 271 -10.73 3.50 -14.42
C VAL A 271 -12.02 2.73 -14.39
N LYS A 272 -13.07 3.25 -15.04
CA LYS A 272 -14.26 2.46 -15.34
C LYS A 272 -13.87 1.31 -16.27
N ASP A 273 -14.54 0.16 -16.13
CA ASP A 273 -14.27 -1.02 -16.95
C ASP A 273 -14.80 -0.81 -18.38
N ARG A 274 -14.10 0.02 -19.17
CA ARG A 274 -14.42 0.38 -20.56
C ARG A 274 -13.48 -0.23 -21.59
N ASN A 275 -12.74 -1.22 -21.20
CA ASN A 275 -11.81 -2.01 -22.02
C ASN A 275 -10.61 -1.26 -22.62
N LYS A 276 -10.40 0.04 -22.35
CA LYS A 276 -9.28 0.78 -22.92
C LYS A 276 -8.82 1.95 -22.03
N LEU A 277 -7.49 2.14 -21.98
CA LEU A 277 -6.84 3.33 -21.41
C LEU A 277 -5.60 3.68 -22.25
N ILE A 278 -5.35 4.97 -22.43
CA ILE A 278 -4.09 5.49 -22.95
C ILE A 278 -3.34 6.14 -21.80
N ILE A 279 -2.13 5.66 -21.51
CA ILE A 279 -1.21 6.30 -20.57
C ILE A 279 -0.32 7.26 -21.37
N PRO A 280 -0.46 8.58 -21.16
CA PRO A 280 0.25 9.57 -21.97
C PRO A 280 1.73 9.67 -21.57
N LYS A 281 2.54 10.19 -22.51
CA LYS A 281 3.99 10.34 -22.42
C LYS A 281 4.53 10.99 -21.14
N ARG A 282 3.76 11.87 -20.51
CA ARG A 282 4.19 12.56 -19.28
C ARG A 282 4.53 11.59 -18.14
N PHE A 283 3.76 10.51 -17.94
CA PHE A 283 4.01 9.51 -16.90
C PHE A 283 5.35 8.80 -17.13
N PHE A 284 5.69 8.50 -18.37
CA PHE A 284 6.95 7.86 -18.71
C PHE A 284 8.14 8.82 -18.61
N ASN A 285 7.95 10.11 -18.90
CA ASN A 285 8.99 11.13 -18.80
C ASN A 285 9.42 11.41 -17.36
N GLU A 286 8.51 11.23 -16.40
CA GLU A 286 8.80 11.38 -14.97
C GLU A 286 9.59 10.19 -14.40
N LEU A 287 9.54 9.02 -15.07
CA LEU A 287 10.09 7.76 -14.54
C LEU A 287 11.61 7.59 -14.68
N GLN A 288 12.34 8.50 -15.34
CA GLN A 288 13.79 8.31 -15.61
C GLN A 288 14.09 6.90 -16.14
N LEU A 289 13.43 6.51 -17.23
CA LEU A 289 13.39 5.14 -17.77
C LEU A 289 14.77 4.52 -18.03
N GLN A 290 15.82 5.33 -18.20
CA GLN A 290 17.21 4.88 -18.35
C GLN A 290 17.74 4.05 -17.15
N ASN A 291 17.08 4.11 -16.00
CA ASN A 291 17.46 3.35 -14.80
C ASN A 291 16.77 1.98 -14.72
N PHE A 292 15.95 1.64 -15.69
CA PHE A 292 15.14 0.43 -15.72
C PHE A 292 15.30 -0.30 -17.05
N ASN A 293 15.01 -1.60 -17.06
CA ASN A 293 15.05 -2.40 -18.27
C ASN A 293 13.64 -2.84 -18.74
N LYS A 294 12.67 -2.88 -17.85
CA LYS A 294 11.32 -3.33 -18.19
C LYS A 294 10.25 -2.46 -17.56
N LEU A 295 9.11 -2.38 -18.26
CA LEU A 295 7.85 -1.86 -17.76
C LEU A 295 6.94 -3.02 -17.37
N VAL A 296 6.13 -2.84 -16.35
CA VAL A 296 5.13 -3.80 -15.90
C VAL A 296 3.77 -3.11 -15.89
N PHE A 297 2.82 -3.66 -16.63
CA PHE A 297 1.44 -3.20 -16.64
C PHE A 297 0.57 -4.26 -15.98
N THR A 298 -0.01 -3.94 -14.84
CA THR A 298 -0.87 -4.85 -14.09
C THR A 298 -2.31 -4.40 -14.20
N PHE A 299 -3.15 -5.28 -14.71
CA PHE A 299 -4.60 -5.14 -14.77
C PHE A 299 -5.20 -5.90 -13.60
N MET A 300 -6.07 -5.26 -12.81
CA MET A 300 -6.70 -5.90 -11.68
C MET A 300 -8.18 -5.56 -11.58
N ARG A 301 -8.98 -6.59 -11.30
CA ARG A 301 -10.34 -6.49 -10.77
C ARG A 301 -10.37 -7.06 -9.37
N SER A 302 -11.07 -6.40 -8.46
CA SER A 302 -11.24 -6.90 -7.09
C SER A 302 -12.68 -6.80 -6.61
N ILE A 303 -13.02 -7.72 -5.71
CA ILE A 303 -14.18 -7.62 -4.82
C ILE A 303 -13.63 -7.54 -3.41
N GLU A 304 -14.03 -6.51 -2.68
CA GLU A 304 -13.65 -6.30 -1.30
C GLU A 304 -14.90 -6.19 -0.45
N LYS A 305 -14.94 -6.90 0.66
CA LYS A 305 -16.06 -6.87 1.60
C LYS A 305 -15.61 -7.10 3.04
N MET A 306 -16.39 -6.58 3.98
CA MET A 306 -16.25 -6.90 5.40
C MET A 306 -17.24 -7.99 5.76
N GLU A 307 -16.73 -9.13 6.23
CA GLU A 307 -17.52 -10.20 6.83
C GLU A 307 -17.46 -10.10 8.34
N ARG A 308 -18.63 -10.22 9.00
CA ARG A 308 -18.75 -10.11 10.45
C ARG A 308 -19.43 -11.34 11.00
N HIS A 309 -18.71 -12.08 11.84
CA HIS A 309 -19.19 -13.29 12.49
C HIS A 309 -18.94 -13.20 14.00
N GLY A 310 -19.94 -12.77 14.75
CA GLY A 310 -19.80 -12.48 16.19
C GLY A 310 -18.77 -11.35 16.42
N GLU A 311 -17.71 -11.67 17.14
CA GLU A 311 -16.62 -10.73 17.43
C GLU A 311 -15.52 -10.72 16.33
N ILE A 312 -15.58 -11.66 15.39
CA ILE A 312 -14.59 -11.78 14.31
C ILE A 312 -14.99 -10.91 13.13
N ASN A 313 -14.17 -9.93 12.81
CA ASN A 313 -14.29 -9.11 11.60
C ASN A 313 -13.18 -9.52 10.63
N LEU A 314 -13.57 -9.93 9.42
CA LEU A 314 -12.66 -10.33 8.35
C LEU A 314 -12.81 -9.36 7.19
N PHE A 315 -11.73 -8.73 6.78
CA PHE A 315 -11.67 -8.06 5.48
C PHE A 315 -11.34 -9.13 4.43
N VAL A 316 -12.23 -9.29 3.48
CA VAL A 316 -12.15 -10.32 2.45
C VAL A 316 -11.90 -9.65 1.11
N SER A 317 -10.83 -10.04 0.43
CA SER A 317 -10.47 -9.55 -0.91
C SER A 317 -10.35 -10.72 -1.88
N SER A 318 -11.06 -10.62 -3.00
CA SER A 318 -10.90 -11.53 -4.14
C SER A 318 -10.37 -10.74 -5.33
N GLN A 319 -9.26 -11.20 -5.93
CA GLN A 319 -8.54 -10.46 -6.95
C GLN A 319 -8.27 -11.30 -8.20
N ASN A 320 -8.49 -10.70 -9.35
CA ASN A 320 -8.04 -11.23 -10.64
C ASN A 320 -6.98 -10.30 -11.19
N ILE A 321 -5.79 -10.82 -11.42
CA ILE A 321 -4.60 -10.05 -11.77
C ILE A 321 -4.00 -10.58 -13.06
N HIS A 322 -3.77 -9.69 -14.03
CA HIS A 322 -2.96 -9.97 -15.21
C HIS A 322 -1.84 -8.93 -15.32
N SER A 323 -0.61 -9.36 -15.16
CA SER A 323 0.58 -8.52 -15.32
C SER A 323 1.28 -8.82 -16.64
N ILE A 324 1.62 -7.78 -17.39
CA ILE A 324 2.34 -7.85 -18.66
C ILE A 324 3.67 -7.13 -18.47
N VAL A 325 4.77 -7.87 -18.75
CA VAL A 325 6.14 -7.38 -18.63
C VAL A 325 6.70 -7.14 -20.01
N ILE A 326 7.16 -5.94 -20.30
CA ILE A 326 7.62 -5.50 -21.63
C ILE A 326 8.97 -4.80 -21.48
N ASP A 327 9.90 -5.04 -22.42
CA ASP A 327 11.15 -4.31 -22.50
C ASP A 327 10.89 -2.83 -22.86
N ILE A 328 11.70 -1.92 -22.33
CA ILE A 328 11.62 -0.51 -22.63
C ILE A 328 12.22 -0.27 -24.03
N PRO A 329 11.43 0.30 -25.00
CA PRO A 329 11.90 0.57 -26.35
C PRO A 329 12.84 1.77 -26.44
#